data_778eb08b53d1e2bd4df6a4112f7781ab
#
_entry.id   778eb08b53d1e2bd4df6a4112f7781ab
#
_cell.length_a   1.000
_cell.length_b   1.000
_cell.length_c   1.000
_cell.angle_alpha   90.00
_cell.angle_beta   90.00
_cell.angle_gamma   90.00
#
_symmetry.space_group_name_H-M   'P 1'
#
loop_
_entity.id
_entity.type
_entity.pdbx_description
1 polymer ?
#
loop_
_entity_poly.entity_id
_entity_poly.type
_entity_poly.pdbx_seq_one_letter_code
_entity_poly.pdbx_strand_id
1 'polypeptide(L)'
;MKKSEYIENLSSELKEATNGRMYINVTQLAKCIGVARETAVRMLFTLKYLSNGNEKLFFVPEVAQHLYEILTTDSVGEIRK
;
A
#
# COMPACT_ATOMS: atom_id res chain seq x y z
N MET A 1 17.73 -3.81 -3.90
CA MET A 1 16.63 -4.10 -4.84
C MET A 1 16.26 -2.86 -5.63
N LYS A 2 16.05 -3.02 -6.90
CA LYS A 2 15.68 -1.90 -7.74
C LYS A 2 14.24 -1.47 -7.44
N LYS A 3 13.97 -0.19 -7.65
CA LYS A 3 12.63 0.35 -7.41
C LYS A 3 11.57 -0.42 -8.18
N SER A 4 11.81 -0.69 -9.46
CA SER A 4 10.80 -1.37 -10.29
C SER A 4 10.55 -2.78 -9.78
N GLU A 5 11.59 -3.49 -9.35
CA GLU A 5 11.42 -4.84 -8.82
C GLU A 5 10.62 -4.81 -7.53
N TYR A 6 10.92 -3.87 -6.67
CA TYR A 6 10.19 -3.76 -5.40
C TYR A 6 8.71 -3.49 -5.65
N ILE A 7 8.43 -2.54 -6.54
CA ILE A 7 7.04 -2.18 -6.84
C ILE A 7 6.31 -3.34 -7.49
N GLU A 8 6.96 -4.06 -8.40
CA GLU A 8 6.33 -5.21 -9.03
C GLU A 8 6.03 -6.31 -8.03
N ASN A 9 6.99 -6.60 -7.15
CA ASN A 9 6.79 -7.65 -6.16
C ASN A 9 5.67 -7.29 -5.19
N LEU A 10 5.65 -6.04 -4.73
CA LEU A 10 4.62 -5.60 -3.82
C LEU A 10 3.25 -5.60 -4.50
N SER A 11 3.19 -5.13 -5.74
CA SER A 11 1.94 -5.16 -6.49
C SER A 11 1.41 -6.57 -6.64
N SER A 12 2.30 -7.51 -6.92
CA SER A 12 1.91 -8.90 -7.08
C SER A 12 1.31 -9.45 -5.79
N GLU A 13 1.95 -9.16 -4.66
CA GLU A 13 1.44 -9.64 -3.38
C GLU A 13 0.11 -8.99 -3.02
N LEU A 14 -0.03 -7.71 -3.31
CA LEU A 14 -1.30 -7.04 -3.05
C LEU A 14 -2.41 -7.59 -3.92
N LYS A 15 -2.11 -7.92 -5.16
CA LYS A 15 -3.10 -8.53 -6.04
C LYS A 15 -3.53 -9.89 -5.52
N GLU A 16 -2.57 -10.68 -5.00
CA GLU A 16 -2.92 -11.97 -4.43
C GLU A 16 -3.87 -11.80 -3.26
N ALA A 17 -3.63 -10.80 -2.43
CA ALA A 17 -4.48 -10.54 -1.27
C ALA A 17 -5.90 -10.18 -1.68
N THR A 18 -6.08 -9.68 -2.89
CA THR A 18 -7.40 -9.29 -3.39
C THR A 18 -7.94 -10.25 -4.44
N ASN A 19 -7.34 -11.44 -4.56
CA ASN A 19 -7.74 -12.44 -5.57
C ASN A 19 -7.57 -11.91 -6.98
N GLY A 20 -6.48 -11.21 -7.23
CA GLY A 20 -6.16 -10.72 -8.57
C GLY A 20 -6.80 -9.41 -8.95
N ARG A 21 -7.47 -8.75 -8.03
CA ARG A 21 -8.12 -7.48 -8.33
C ARG A 21 -7.10 -6.35 -8.39
N MET A 22 -7.48 -5.30 -9.13
CA MET A 22 -6.61 -4.15 -9.28
C MET A 22 -6.74 -3.15 -8.13
N TYR A 23 -7.75 -3.30 -7.28
CA TYR A 23 -8.03 -2.38 -6.19
C TYR A 23 -8.02 -3.11 -4.85
N ILE A 24 -7.62 -2.38 -3.81
CA ILE A 24 -7.51 -2.96 -2.47
C ILE A 24 -8.11 -1.97 -1.47
N ASN A 25 -8.82 -2.48 -0.46
CA ASN A 25 -9.33 -1.60 0.59
C ASN A 25 -8.32 -1.53 1.74
N VAL A 26 -8.60 -0.61 2.69
CA VAL A 26 -7.67 -0.36 3.79
C VAL A 26 -7.46 -1.61 4.65
N THR A 27 -8.53 -2.32 4.95
CA THR A 27 -8.44 -3.50 5.81
C THR A 27 -7.58 -4.57 5.17
N GLN A 28 -7.77 -4.81 3.87
CA GLN A 28 -6.97 -5.80 3.15
C GLN A 28 -5.49 -5.40 3.13
N LEU A 29 -5.23 -4.12 2.87
CA LEU A 29 -3.86 -3.64 2.86
C LEU A 29 -3.20 -3.80 4.22
N ALA A 30 -3.91 -3.42 5.28
CA ALA A 30 -3.35 -3.52 6.63
C ALA A 30 -2.97 -4.95 6.95
N LYS A 31 -3.82 -5.90 6.58
CA LYS A 31 -3.51 -7.31 6.81
C LYS A 31 -2.33 -7.78 5.97
N CYS A 32 -2.29 -7.31 4.73
CA CYS A 32 -1.24 -7.76 3.81
C CYS A 32 0.15 -7.32 4.27
N ILE A 33 0.26 -6.08 4.73
CA ILE A 33 1.57 -5.56 5.14
C ILE A 33 1.82 -5.68 6.64
N GLY A 34 0.83 -6.15 7.38
CA GLY A 34 1.06 -6.45 8.81
C GLY A 34 1.05 -5.24 9.71
N VAL A 35 0.20 -4.26 9.42
CA VAL A 35 0.10 -3.06 10.28
C VAL A 35 -1.32 -2.90 10.77
N ALA A 36 -1.50 -2.03 11.75
CA ALA A 36 -2.82 -1.70 12.23
C ALA A 36 -3.59 -0.92 11.16
N ARG A 37 -4.92 -1.04 11.20
CA ARG A 37 -5.75 -0.36 10.22
C ARG A 37 -5.53 1.14 10.23
N GLU A 38 -5.37 1.71 11.42
CA GLU A 38 -5.13 3.15 11.54
C GLU A 38 -3.83 3.57 10.84
N THR A 39 -2.81 2.73 10.96
CA THR A 39 -1.55 2.99 10.29
C THR A 39 -1.73 2.96 8.78
N ALA A 40 -2.48 1.98 8.28
CA ALA A 40 -2.74 1.88 6.84
C ALA A 40 -3.51 3.10 6.35
N VAL A 41 -4.47 3.57 7.12
CA VAL A 41 -5.23 4.77 6.75
C VAL A 41 -4.29 5.96 6.59
N ARG A 42 -3.37 6.13 7.52
CA ARG A 42 -2.43 7.24 7.44
C ARG A 42 -1.49 7.11 6.24
N MET A 43 -1.06 5.89 5.96
CA MET A 43 -0.16 5.66 4.84
C MET A 43 -0.82 5.99 3.50
N LEU A 44 -2.14 5.81 3.41
CA LEU A 44 -2.86 6.04 2.17
C LEU A 44 -3.55 7.40 2.12
N PHE A 45 -3.34 8.23 3.13
CA PHE A 45 -4.10 9.46 3.29
C PHE A 45 -4.05 10.37 2.07
N THR A 46 -2.92 10.46 1.41
CA THR A 46 -2.74 11.37 0.28
C THR A 46 -3.09 10.77 -1.07
N LEU A 47 -3.41 9.48 -1.11
CA LEU A 47 -3.71 8.82 -2.36
C LEU A 47 -5.16 9.00 -2.75
N LYS A 48 -5.38 9.04 -4.06
CA LYS A 48 -6.75 9.06 -4.58
C LYS A 48 -7.38 7.68 -4.39
N TYR A 49 -8.67 7.66 -4.25
CA TYR A 49 -9.37 6.41 -4.06
C TYR A 49 -10.68 6.40 -4.83
N LEU A 50 -11.17 5.20 -5.07
CA LEU A 50 -12.47 4.98 -5.69
C LEU A 50 -13.46 4.66 -4.59
N SER A 51 -14.56 5.40 -4.53
CA SER A 51 -15.57 5.18 -3.51
C SER A 51 -16.51 4.06 -3.95
N ASN A 52 -16.75 3.12 -3.07
CA ASN A 52 -17.67 2.02 -3.33
C ASN A 52 -18.50 1.80 -2.08
N GLY A 53 -19.62 2.53 -1.98
CA GLY A 53 -20.41 2.50 -0.77
C GLY A 53 -19.64 3.10 0.37
N ASN A 54 -19.43 2.33 1.43
CA ASN A 54 -18.65 2.77 2.58
C ASN A 54 -17.19 2.42 2.47
N GLU A 55 -16.79 1.80 1.36
CA GLU A 55 -15.42 1.40 1.16
C GLU A 55 -14.65 2.38 0.31
N LYS A 56 -13.38 2.55 0.65
CA LYS A 56 -12.45 3.27 -0.20
C LYS A 56 -11.51 2.25 -0.82
N LEU A 57 -11.44 2.27 -2.16
CA LEU A 57 -10.62 1.34 -2.89
C LEU A 57 -9.45 2.07 -3.52
N PHE A 58 -8.25 1.53 -3.34
CA PHE A 58 -7.03 2.14 -3.83
C PHE A 58 -6.43 1.29 -4.93
N PHE A 59 -5.92 1.95 -5.97
CA PHE A 59 -5.34 1.27 -7.12
C PHE A 59 -4.01 0.62 -6.71
N VAL A 60 -3.92 -0.70 -6.88
CA VAL A 60 -2.78 -1.46 -6.37
C VAL A 60 -1.42 -0.93 -6.84
N PRO A 61 -1.21 -0.65 -8.13
CA PRO A 61 0.12 -0.14 -8.55
C PRO A 61 0.48 1.18 -7.89
N GLU A 62 -0.49 2.07 -7.68
CA GLU A 62 -0.22 3.34 -7.01
C GLU A 62 0.10 3.13 -5.55
N VAL A 63 -0.59 2.18 -4.91
CA VAL A 63 -0.30 1.84 -3.52
C VAL A 63 1.13 1.33 -3.40
N ALA A 64 1.53 0.44 -4.29
CA ALA A 64 2.87 -0.13 -4.25
C ALA A 64 3.93 0.95 -4.40
N GLN A 65 3.74 1.86 -5.32
CA GLN A 65 4.70 2.93 -5.53
C GLN A 65 4.76 3.86 -4.31
N HIS A 66 3.60 4.17 -3.76
CA HIS A 66 3.53 5.05 -2.59
C HIS A 66 4.22 4.42 -1.38
N LEU A 67 4.01 3.13 -1.16
CA LEU A 67 4.66 2.44 -0.07
C LEU A 67 6.17 2.41 -0.25
N TYR A 68 6.63 2.22 -1.48
CA TYR A 68 8.05 2.27 -1.74
C TYR A 68 8.63 3.63 -1.35
N GLU A 69 7.94 4.70 -1.72
CA GLU A 69 8.41 6.04 -1.42
C GLU A 69 8.43 6.31 0.08
N ILE A 70 7.40 5.85 0.79
CA ILE A 70 7.37 6.00 2.24
C ILE A 70 8.54 5.27 2.88
N LEU A 71 8.74 4.02 2.48
CA LEU A 71 9.77 3.19 3.10
C LEU A 71 11.17 3.74 2.85
N THR A 72 11.43 4.22 1.64
CA THR A 72 12.75 4.74 1.33
C THR A 72 12.99 6.08 1.99
N THR A 73 11.97 6.91 2.10
CA THR A 73 12.14 8.23 2.68
C THR A 73 12.21 8.15 4.21
N ASP A 74 11.26 7.44 4.79
CA ASP A 74 11.18 7.39 6.25
C ASP A 74 12.31 6.61 6.87
N SER A 75 12.73 5.54 6.23
CA SER A 75 13.80 4.75 6.80
C SER A 75 15.11 5.51 6.80
N VAL A 76 15.28 6.44 5.90
CA VAL A 76 16.45 7.29 5.93
C VAL A 76 16.34 8.27 7.10
N GLY A 77 15.14 8.75 7.31
CA GLY A 77 14.92 9.75 8.35
C GLY A 77 14.93 9.22 9.73
N GLU A 78 14.65 7.98 9.93
CA GLU A 78 14.47 7.61 11.18
C GLU A 78 14.82 6.42 11.58
N ILE A 79 15.04 5.94 11.22
CA ILE A 79 15.06 4.85 11.79
C ILE A 79 15.84 4.60 12.65
N ARG A 80 15.96 4.84 12.87
CA ARG A 80 16.20 4.56 13.41
C ARG A 80 16.02 4.30 14.31
N LYS A 81 15.73 4.19 14.19
CA LYS A 81 15.40 3.84 14.88
C LYS A 81 15.23 3.25 15.17
#